data_49117df1e4395d02054907e8328971ee
#
_entry.id   49117df1e4395d02054907e8328971ee
#
_cell.length_a   1.000
_cell.length_b   1.000
_cell.length_c   1.000
_cell.angle_alpha   90.00
_cell.angle_beta   90.00
_cell.angle_gamma   90.00
#
_symmetry.space_group_name_H-M   'P 1'
#
loop_
_entity.id
_entity.type
_entity.pdbx_description
1 polymer ?
#
loop_
_entity_poly.entity_id
_entity_poly.type
_entity_poly.pdbx_seq_one_letter_code
_entity_poly.pdbx_strand_id
1 'polypeptide(L)' 'MSDDEKDSPKIEALKKEIENLKRQWPAHSVPAAMLQRLDDLEEELQEALQGQKD' A
#
# COMPACT_ATOMS: atom_id res chain seq x y z
N MET A 1 -1.50 -4.12 22.87
CA MET A 1 -1.46 -3.27 22.38
C MET A 1 -2.36 -2.78 21.40
N SER A 2 -2.74 -1.72 21.51
CA SER A 2 -3.74 -1.22 20.69
C SER A 2 -3.32 -1.03 19.28
N ASP A 3 -2.10 -1.07 19.05
CA ASP A 3 -1.67 -0.90 17.70
C ASP A 3 -2.28 -1.88 16.76
N ASP A 4 -2.46 -3.07 17.22
CA ASP A 4 -3.01 -4.06 16.35
C ASP A 4 -4.39 -3.73 15.91
N GLU A 5 -5.10 -3.05 16.70
CA GLU A 5 -6.43 -2.75 16.36
C GLU A 5 -6.51 -1.75 15.26
N LYS A 6 -5.54 -0.86 15.19
CA LYS A 6 -5.60 0.11 14.18
C LYS A 6 -5.35 -0.46 12.84
N ASP A 7 -4.57 -1.49 12.75
CA ASP A 7 -4.21 -2.06 11.48
C ASP A 7 -5.13 -3.17 11.12
N SER A 8 -6.07 -2.91 10.28
CA SER A 8 -6.93 -3.99 9.85
C SER A 8 -6.14 -4.87 8.90
N PRO A 9 -6.59 -6.09 8.69
CA PRO A 9 -5.89 -6.99 7.79
C PRO A 9 -5.76 -6.42 6.39
N LYS A 10 -6.76 -5.64 5.97
CA LYS A 10 -6.68 -5.07 4.66
C LYS A 10 -5.57 -4.04 4.58
N ILE A 11 -5.44 -3.20 5.59
CA ILE A 11 -4.40 -2.20 5.60
C ILE A 11 -3.03 -2.85 5.61
N GLU A 12 -2.89 -3.89 6.40
CA GLU A 12 -1.61 -4.57 6.45
C GLU A 12 -1.28 -5.20 5.11
N ALA A 13 -2.27 -5.79 4.48
CA ALA A 13 -2.02 -6.39 3.18
C ALA A 13 -1.61 -5.34 2.17
N LEU A 14 -2.24 -4.19 2.21
CA LEU A 14 -1.89 -3.14 1.29
C LEU A 14 -0.47 -2.64 1.53
N LYS A 15 -0.13 -2.48 2.79
CA LYS A 15 1.22 -2.04 3.10
C LYS A 15 2.24 -3.04 2.61
N LYS A 16 1.96 -4.31 2.80
CA LYS A 16 2.87 -5.32 2.37
C LYS A 16 3.03 -5.31 0.87
N GLU A 17 1.95 -5.15 0.15
CA GLU A 17 2.03 -5.15 -1.28
C GLU A 17 2.85 -3.97 -1.78
N ILE A 18 2.67 -2.82 -1.17
CA ILE A 18 3.42 -1.66 -1.57
C ILE A 18 4.91 -1.91 -1.32
N GLU A 19 5.21 -2.49 -0.18
CA GLU A 19 6.59 -2.76 0.12
C GLU A 19 7.20 -3.75 -0.85
N ASN A 20 6.45 -4.79 -1.18
CA ASN A 20 6.94 -5.76 -2.13
C ASN A 20 7.19 -5.13 -3.48
N LEU A 21 6.28 -4.27 -3.89
CA LEU A 21 6.44 -3.62 -5.17
C LEU A 21 7.71 -2.78 -5.18
N LYS A 22 7.94 -2.06 -4.10
CA LYS A 22 9.13 -1.23 -4.04
C LYS A 22 10.40 -2.05 -4.02
N ARG A 23 10.33 -3.22 -3.46
CA ARG A 23 11.49 -4.07 -3.43
C ARG A 23 11.87 -4.50 -4.82
N GLN A 24 10.88 -4.72 -5.68
CA GLN A 24 11.17 -5.12 -7.03
C GLN A 24 11.37 -3.91 -7.92
N TRP A 25 11.42 -2.73 -7.37
CA TRP A 25 11.54 -1.51 -8.15
C TRP A 25 12.85 -1.51 -8.91
N PRO A 26 12.83 -1.39 -10.22
CA PRO A 26 14.07 -1.38 -10.98
C PRO A 26 14.85 -0.11 -10.70
N ALA A 27 16.14 -0.22 -10.78
CA ALA A 27 16.97 0.93 -10.52
C ALA A 27 16.86 1.94 -11.63
N HIS A 28 16.61 1.46 -12.83
CA HIS A 28 16.53 2.37 -13.94
C HIS A 28 15.10 2.42 -14.42
N SER A 29 14.81 2.59 -15.54
CA SER A 29 13.48 2.86 -16.06
C SER A 29 12.40 2.02 -15.38
N VAL A 30 11.47 2.68 -14.76
CA VAL A 30 10.36 2.01 -14.09
C VAL A 30 9.20 1.91 -15.08
N PRO A 31 8.67 0.73 -15.33
CA PRO A 31 7.56 0.60 -16.25
C PRO A 31 6.33 1.37 -15.77
N ALA A 32 5.60 1.90 -16.71
CA ALA A 32 4.41 2.64 -16.35
C ALA A 32 3.43 1.77 -15.61
N ALA A 33 3.38 0.50 -15.93
CA ALA A 33 2.46 -0.39 -15.25
C ALA A 33 2.80 -0.47 -13.76
N MET A 34 4.07 -0.46 -13.43
CA MET A 34 4.44 -0.52 -12.02
C MET A 34 4.07 0.77 -11.32
N LEU A 35 4.25 1.89 -11.98
CA LEU A 35 3.88 3.15 -11.38
C LEU A 35 2.40 3.20 -11.13
N GLN A 36 1.62 2.74 -12.07
CA GLN A 36 0.20 2.76 -11.91
C GLN A 36 -0.23 1.83 -10.80
N ARG A 37 0.41 0.69 -10.68
CA ARG A 37 0.08 -0.23 -9.63
C ARG A 37 0.36 0.40 -8.28
N LEU A 38 1.49 1.05 -8.14
CA LEU A 38 1.82 1.68 -6.89
C LEU A 38 0.81 2.76 -6.55
N ASP A 39 0.43 3.55 -7.53
CA ASP A 39 -0.55 4.58 -7.31
C ASP A 39 -1.86 3.97 -6.82
N ASP A 40 -2.30 2.91 -7.45
CA ASP A 40 -3.53 2.26 -7.04
C ASP A 40 -3.43 1.75 -5.61
N LEU A 41 -2.34 1.14 -5.28
CA LEU A 41 -2.18 0.60 -3.94
C LEU A 41 -2.16 1.71 -2.91
N GLU A 42 -1.49 2.78 -3.21
CA GLU A 42 -1.43 3.86 -2.26
C GLU A 42 -2.77 4.52 -2.09
N GLU A 43 -3.51 4.63 -3.18
CA GLU A 43 -4.81 5.21 -3.08
C GLU A 43 -5.73 4.34 -2.25
N GLU A 44 -5.68 3.05 -2.46
CA GLU A 44 -6.50 2.16 -1.68
C GLU A 44 -6.11 2.22 -0.21
N LEU A 45 -4.83 2.33 0.06
CA LEU A 45 -4.38 2.39 1.42
C LEU A 45 -4.92 3.65 2.09
N GLN A 46 -4.88 4.75 1.39
CA GLN A 46 -5.38 5.97 1.97
C GLN A 46 -6.87 5.90 2.22
N GLU A 47 -7.59 5.30 1.30
CA GLU A 47 -9.02 5.17 1.52
C GLU A 47 -9.31 4.27 2.69
N ALA A 48 -8.54 3.21 2.83
CA ALA A 48 -8.76 2.32 3.95
C ALA A 48 -8.47 3.02 5.26
N LEU A 49 -7.43 3.84 5.27
CA LEU A 49 -7.11 4.54 6.48
C LEU A 49 -8.19 5.56 6.82
N GLN A 50 -8.70 6.23 5.83
CA GLN A 50 -9.74 7.19 6.09
C GLN A 50 -11.01 6.52 6.53
N GLY A 51 -11.34 5.43 5.93
CA GLY A 51 -12.53 4.73 6.32
C GLY A 51 -12.48 4.28 7.75
N GLN A 52 -11.27 4.00 8.23
CA GLN A 52 -11.15 3.57 9.59
C GLN A 52 -11.39 4.67 10.58
N LYS A 53 -11.24 5.89 10.14
CA LYS A 53 -11.45 6.98 11.03
C LYS A 53 -12.78 7.04 11.58
N ASP A 54 -13.74 6.62 10.97
CA ASP A 54 -15.03 6.70 11.46
C ASP A 54 -15.27 5.86 12.58
#